data_31de2a9b7db1867635340a27d22db716
#
_entry.id   31de2a9b7db1867635340a27d22db716
#
_cell.length_a   1.000
_cell.length_b   1.000
_cell.length_c   1.000
_cell.angle_alpha   90.00
_cell.angle_beta   90.00
_cell.angle_gamma   90.00
#
_symmetry.space_group_name_H-M   'P 1'
#
loop_
_entity.id
_entity.type
_entity.pdbx_description
1 polymer ?
#
loop_
_entity_poly.entity_id
_entity_poly.type
_entity_poly.pdbx_seq_one_letter_code
_entity_poly.pdbx_strand_id
1 'polypeptide(L)'
;TGGGGSIGSELCRQLVSHKPKCLVIFDIYENNAYDIQQELKIKYPDANVVTLIGSIRNTSRLESVFEQYKPDIVYHAAAHKHVPLMEVSPNEAIKNNVVGTWNVAKMADKYGVKKFVMISTNVMGATKRICEMIIQSFNEKSKTDFVAVRFGNVLGSNGSVIPLFKRQIEAGGPVTVTHPDIIRYFMTIPE
;
A
#
# COMPACT_ATOMS: atom_id res chain seq x y z
N THR A 1 0.57 4.73 -4.12
CA THR A 1 1.51 4.87 -3.02
C THR A 1 1.81 3.53 -2.37
N GLY A 2 3.03 3.35 -1.85
CA GLY A 2 3.47 2.03 -1.39
C GLY A 2 3.72 1.05 -2.54
N GLY A 3 4.09 1.57 -3.70
CA GLY A 3 4.21 0.81 -4.94
C GLY A 3 5.36 -0.21 -4.97
N GLY A 4 6.34 -0.08 -4.08
CA GLY A 4 7.41 -1.08 -3.91
C GLY A 4 7.03 -2.23 -2.97
N GLY A 5 5.91 -2.13 -2.23
CA GLY A 5 5.42 -3.20 -1.36
C GLY A 5 4.84 -4.38 -2.15
N SER A 6 4.60 -5.53 -1.49
CA SER A 6 4.10 -6.74 -2.15
C SER A 6 2.78 -6.51 -2.92
N ILE A 7 1.82 -5.82 -2.30
CA ILE A 7 0.54 -5.50 -2.96
C ILE A 7 0.72 -4.36 -3.96
N GLY A 8 1.46 -3.31 -3.58
CA GLY A 8 1.67 -2.15 -4.46
C GLY A 8 2.38 -2.52 -5.76
N SER A 9 3.40 -3.38 -5.70
CA SER A 9 4.12 -3.83 -6.91
C SER A 9 3.23 -4.68 -7.82
N GLU A 10 2.37 -5.53 -7.26
CA GLU A 10 1.42 -6.29 -8.06
C GLU A 10 0.35 -5.39 -8.70
N LEU A 11 -0.17 -4.42 -7.97
CA LEU A 11 -1.04 -3.40 -8.56
C LEU A 11 -0.34 -2.68 -9.72
N CYS A 12 0.94 -2.34 -9.59
CA CYS A 12 1.71 -1.72 -10.68
C CYS A 12 1.81 -2.65 -11.90
N ARG A 13 2.05 -3.97 -11.71
CA ARG A 13 2.10 -4.96 -12.80
C ARG A 13 0.76 -5.06 -13.55
N GLN A 14 -0.32 -5.14 -12.80
CA GLN A 14 -1.66 -5.22 -13.39
C GLN A 14 -2.06 -3.92 -14.08
N LEU A 15 -1.84 -2.78 -13.44
CA LEU A 15 -2.22 -1.48 -13.98
C LEU A 15 -1.47 -1.14 -15.28
N VAL A 16 -0.17 -1.44 -15.37
CA VAL A 16 0.62 -1.13 -16.57
C VAL A 16 0.11 -1.87 -17.80
N SER A 17 -0.45 -3.09 -17.63
CA SER A 17 -1.02 -3.88 -18.73
C SER A 17 -2.25 -3.21 -19.37
N HIS A 18 -2.93 -2.33 -18.64
CA HIS A 18 -4.06 -1.53 -19.14
C HIS A 18 -3.63 -0.24 -19.86
N LYS A 19 -2.33 -0.06 -20.11
CA LYS A 19 -1.74 1.06 -20.86
C LYS A 19 -2.20 2.44 -20.36
N PRO A 20 -2.01 2.75 -19.07
CA PRO A 20 -2.33 4.08 -18.56
C PRO A 20 -1.47 5.14 -19.25
N LYS A 21 -1.97 6.38 -19.37
CA LYS A 21 -1.19 7.50 -19.89
C LYS A 21 0.12 7.71 -19.13
N CYS A 22 0.09 7.50 -17.82
CA CYS A 22 1.25 7.53 -16.95
C CYS A 22 0.95 6.71 -15.69
N LEU A 23 1.89 5.86 -15.27
CA LEU A 23 1.86 5.18 -13.97
C LEU A 23 2.90 5.83 -13.06
N VAL A 24 2.46 6.47 -11.99
CA VAL A 24 3.33 7.06 -10.97
C VAL A 24 3.45 6.10 -9.79
N ILE A 25 4.65 5.61 -9.52
CA ILE A 25 5.01 4.81 -8.36
C ILE A 25 5.57 5.74 -7.30
N PHE A 26 4.92 5.84 -6.14
CA PHE A 26 5.37 6.68 -5.03
C PHE A 26 5.64 5.81 -3.80
N ASP A 27 6.88 5.75 -3.36
CA ASP A 27 7.30 4.95 -2.20
C ASP A 27 8.37 5.66 -1.40
N ILE A 28 8.47 5.33 -0.11
CA ILE A 28 9.56 5.81 0.75
C ILE A 28 10.81 4.94 0.63
N TYR A 29 10.64 3.67 0.26
CA TYR A 29 11.73 2.70 0.18
C TYR A 29 12.24 2.56 -1.25
N GLU A 30 13.40 3.18 -1.52
CA GLU A 30 13.94 3.32 -2.88
C GLU A 30 14.26 1.98 -3.55
N ASN A 31 14.83 1.01 -2.82
CA ASN A 31 15.25 -0.26 -3.42
C ASN A 31 14.05 -0.99 -4.05
N ASN A 32 12.99 -1.19 -3.28
CA ASN A 32 11.80 -1.87 -3.80
C ASN A 32 11.11 -1.07 -4.92
N ALA A 33 11.13 0.27 -4.83
CA ALA A 33 10.60 1.12 -5.88
C ALA A 33 11.43 1.04 -7.16
N TYR A 34 12.75 0.93 -7.03
CA TYR A 34 13.67 0.71 -8.14
C TYR A 34 13.46 -0.66 -8.79
N ASP A 35 13.36 -1.73 -7.99
CA ASP A 35 13.17 -3.09 -8.49
C ASP A 35 11.91 -3.21 -9.37
N ILE A 36 10.77 -2.72 -8.87
CA ILE A 36 9.53 -2.75 -9.67
C ILE A 36 9.62 -1.85 -10.91
N GLN A 37 10.31 -0.71 -10.82
CA GLN A 37 10.55 0.13 -11.99
C GLN A 37 11.34 -0.60 -13.07
N GLN A 38 12.43 -1.29 -12.71
CA GLN A 38 13.25 -2.04 -13.67
C GLN A 38 12.46 -3.20 -14.27
N GLU A 39 11.72 -3.94 -13.46
CA GLU A 39 10.86 -5.00 -13.95
C GLU A 39 9.86 -4.49 -15.01
N LEU A 40 9.18 -3.39 -14.72
CA LEU A 40 8.17 -2.82 -15.62
C LEU A 40 8.80 -2.27 -16.91
N LYS A 41 9.97 -1.63 -16.82
CA LYS A 41 10.69 -1.15 -18.01
C LYS A 41 11.12 -2.28 -18.95
N ILE A 42 11.51 -3.43 -18.39
CA ILE A 42 11.88 -4.61 -19.20
C ILE A 42 10.65 -5.22 -19.87
N LYS A 43 9.56 -5.40 -19.10
CA LYS A 43 8.36 -6.07 -19.62
C LYS A 43 7.48 -5.17 -20.51
N TYR A 44 7.51 -3.87 -20.27
CA TYR A 44 6.67 -2.87 -20.94
C TYR A 44 7.50 -1.64 -21.31
N PRO A 45 8.44 -1.75 -22.28
CA PRO A 45 9.40 -0.68 -22.60
C PRO A 45 8.74 0.63 -23.06
N ASP A 46 7.55 0.56 -23.66
CA ASP A 46 6.81 1.72 -24.14
C ASP A 46 5.90 2.35 -23.06
N ALA A 47 5.82 1.76 -21.87
CA ALA A 47 4.96 2.28 -20.81
C ALA A 47 5.60 3.50 -20.14
N ASN A 48 4.81 4.56 -19.97
CA ASN A 48 5.25 5.74 -19.22
C ASN A 48 5.16 5.48 -17.72
N VAL A 49 6.24 4.97 -17.14
CA VAL A 49 6.35 4.68 -15.70
C VAL A 49 7.31 5.65 -15.03
N VAL A 50 6.81 6.38 -14.07
CA VAL A 50 7.56 7.35 -13.27
C VAL A 50 7.66 6.85 -11.83
N THR A 51 8.87 6.77 -11.30
CA THR A 51 9.11 6.37 -9.91
C THR A 51 9.62 7.55 -9.11
N LEU A 52 8.93 7.83 -8.01
CA LEU A 52 9.21 8.96 -7.13
C LEU A 52 9.41 8.46 -5.70
N ILE A 53 10.49 8.92 -5.09
CA ILE A 53 10.78 8.62 -3.69
C ILE A 53 10.21 9.73 -2.81
N GLY A 54 9.47 9.31 -1.78
CA GLY A 54 8.89 10.23 -0.81
C GLY A 54 7.99 9.54 0.20
N SER A 55 7.76 10.24 1.30
CA SER A 55 6.87 9.78 2.37
C SER A 55 5.48 10.37 2.24
N ILE A 56 4.44 9.56 2.44
CA ILE A 56 3.04 10.02 2.54
C ILE A 56 2.82 10.95 3.74
N ARG A 57 3.77 11.03 4.65
CA ARG A 57 3.78 11.97 5.80
C ARG A 57 4.18 13.38 5.40
N ASN A 58 4.86 13.53 4.25
CA ASN A 58 5.33 14.82 3.75
C ASN A 58 4.30 15.44 2.80
N THR A 59 3.53 16.38 3.33
CA THR A 59 2.45 17.05 2.60
C THR A 59 2.94 17.88 1.43
N SER A 60 4.06 18.60 1.57
CA SER A 60 4.63 19.41 0.47
C SER A 60 5.09 18.51 -0.69
N ARG A 61 5.70 17.36 -0.38
CA ARG A 61 6.11 16.39 -1.41
C ARG A 61 4.90 15.78 -2.13
N LEU A 62 3.86 15.41 -1.37
CA LEU A 62 2.60 14.93 -1.96
C LEU A 62 1.97 16.01 -2.85
N GLU A 63 1.90 17.23 -2.37
CA GLU A 63 1.32 18.34 -3.11
C GLU A 63 2.03 18.54 -4.46
N SER A 64 3.38 18.62 -4.47
CA SER A 64 4.17 18.70 -5.71
C SER A 64 3.87 17.57 -6.68
N VAL A 65 3.69 16.33 -6.19
CA VAL A 65 3.38 15.16 -7.02
C VAL A 65 1.98 15.27 -7.62
N PHE A 66 0.98 15.61 -6.81
CA PHE A 66 -0.39 15.75 -7.30
C PHE A 66 -0.57 16.91 -8.27
N GLU A 67 0.11 18.04 -8.02
CA GLU A 67 0.11 19.19 -8.91
C GLU A 67 0.73 18.87 -10.28
N GLN A 68 1.88 18.19 -10.27
CA GLN A 68 2.61 17.84 -11.48
C GLN A 68 1.91 16.77 -12.32
N TYR A 69 1.42 15.70 -11.68
CA TYR A 69 0.92 14.51 -12.41
C TYR A 69 -0.60 14.47 -12.53
N LYS A 70 -1.35 15.21 -11.70
CA LYS A 70 -2.83 15.29 -11.70
C LYS A 70 -3.48 13.91 -11.89
N PRO A 71 -3.26 12.97 -10.97
CA PRO A 71 -3.71 11.60 -11.17
C PRO A 71 -5.24 11.50 -11.26
N ASP A 72 -5.75 10.71 -12.19
CA ASP A 72 -7.18 10.38 -12.27
C ASP A 72 -7.59 9.38 -11.20
N ILE A 73 -6.70 8.43 -10.88
CA ILE A 73 -6.93 7.35 -9.91
C ILE A 73 -5.75 7.26 -8.95
N VAL A 74 -6.04 7.08 -7.68
CA VAL A 74 -5.03 6.84 -6.63
C VAL A 74 -5.27 5.48 -6.00
N TYR A 75 -4.24 4.61 -6.04
CA TYR A 75 -4.18 3.39 -5.25
C TYR A 75 -3.27 3.60 -4.04
N HIS A 76 -3.83 3.49 -2.85
CA HIS A 76 -3.14 3.75 -1.60
C HIS A 76 -2.87 2.45 -0.84
N ALA A 77 -1.67 1.88 -1.05
CA ALA A 77 -1.18 0.65 -0.41
C ALA A 77 -0.09 0.90 0.65
N ALA A 78 0.34 2.16 0.83
CA ALA A 78 1.37 2.50 1.80
C ALA A 78 0.85 2.36 3.23
N ALA A 79 1.49 1.49 4.03
CA ALA A 79 1.21 1.34 5.46
C ALA A 79 2.32 0.57 6.17
N HIS A 80 2.51 0.83 7.47
CA HIS A 80 3.21 -0.08 8.38
C HIS A 80 2.25 -1.20 8.82
N LYS A 81 2.65 -2.46 8.67
CA LYS A 81 1.76 -3.61 8.91
C LYS A 81 2.25 -4.60 9.99
N HIS A 82 3.55 -4.56 10.35
CA HIS A 82 4.13 -5.50 11.29
C HIS A 82 3.68 -5.19 12.72
N VAL A 83 2.70 -5.94 13.24
CA VAL A 83 2.09 -5.70 14.54
C VAL A 83 3.11 -5.62 15.68
N PRO A 84 4.05 -6.58 15.86
CA PRO A 84 5.00 -6.51 16.97
C PRO A 84 5.88 -5.24 16.95
N LEU A 85 6.27 -4.75 15.76
CA LEU A 85 7.03 -3.52 15.64
C LEU A 85 6.18 -2.27 15.95
N MET A 86 4.91 -2.31 15.59
CA MET A 86 4.00 -1.20 15.81
C MET A 86 3.49 -1.13 17.26
N GLU A 87 3.49 -2.25 17.98
CA GLU A 87 3.20 -2.27 19.42
C GLU A 87 4.28 -1.55 20.24
N VAL A 88 5.55 -1.67 19.85
CA VAL A 88 6.66 -0.91 20.47
C VAL A 88 6.86 0.48 19.87
N SER A 89 6.23 0.78 18.73
CA SER A 89 6.33 2.07 18.04
C SER A 89 4.96 2.61 17.60
N PRO A 90 3.97 2.74 18.50
CA PRO A 90 2.59 3.07 18.15
C PRO A 90 2.45 4.46 17.49
N ASN A 91 3.27 5.42 17.89
CA ASN A 91 3.29 6.75 17.31
C ASN A 91 3.67 6.74 15.83
N GLU A 92 4.59 5.85 15.42
CA GLU A 92 4.98 5.72 14.02
C GLU A 92 3.86 5.05 13.20
N ALA A 93 3.12 4.09 13.78
CA ALA A 93 1.93 3.53 13.15
C ALA A 93 0.87 4.61 12.90
N ILE A 94 0.58 5.47 13.89
CA ILE A 94 -0.38 6.57 13.75
C ILE A 94 0.10 7.57 12.69
N LYS A 95 1.33 8.05 12.80
CA LYS A 95 1.90 9.04 11.85
C LYS A 95 1.90 8.52 10.41
N ASN A 96 2.30 7.28 10.21
CA ASN A 96 2.37 6.73 8.86
C ASN A 96 1.00 6.30 8.34
N ASN A 97 0.27 5.47 9.10
CA ASN A 97 -0.97 4.91 8.59
C ASN A 97 -2.10 5.92 8.62
N VAL A 98 -2.34 6.60 9.75
CA VAL A 98 -3.48 7.50 9.91
C VAL A 98 -3.21 8.85 9.26
N VAL A 99 -2.15 9.56 9.70
CA VAL A 99 -1.83 10.89 9.17
C VAL A 99 -1.41 10.80 7.70
N GLY A 100 -0.64 9.77 7.33
CA GLY A 100 -0.27 9.52 5.93
C GLY A 100 -1.48 9.30 5.03
N THR A 101 -2.45 8.46 5.44
CA THR A 101 -3.70 8.25 4.68
C THR A 101 -4.51 9.53 4.56
N TRP A 102 -4.66 10.29 5.66
CA TRP A 102 -5.32 11.59 5.64
C TRP A 102 -4.68 12.54 4.62
N ASN A 103 -3.34 12.65 4.62
CA ASN A 103 -2.63 13.53 3.70
C ASN A 103 -2.88 13.15 2.24
N VAL A 104 -2.80 11.85 1.89
CA VAL A 104 -3.03 11.40 0.51
C VAL A 104 -4.49 11.61 0.11
N ALA A 105 -5.45 11.32 0.99
CA ALA A 105 -6.87 11.53 0.74
C ALA A 105 -7.19 13.03 0.54
N LYS A 106 -6.61 13.90 1.39
CA LYS A 106 -6.74 15.36 1.26
C LYS A 106 -6.20 15.87 -0.08
N MET A 107 -5.07 15.34 -0.55
CA MET A 107 -4.54 15.72 -1.86
C MET A 107 -5.43 15.19 -2.99
N ALA A 108 -5.95 13.98 -2.87
CA ALA A 108 -6.87 13.43 -3.85
C ALA A 108 -8.15 14.29 -3.99
N ASP A 109 -8.74 14.72 -2.89
CA ASP A 109 -9.88 15.63 -2.88
C ASP A 109 -9.50 17.00 -3.47
N LYS A 110 -8.40 17.61 -3.00
CA LYS A 110 -7.95 18.93 -3.44
C LYS A 110 -7.70 19.00 -4.95
N TYR A 111 -7.12 17.95 -5.54
CA TYR A 111 -6.75 17.90 -6.96
C TYR A 111 -7.79 17.20 -7.85
N GLY A 112 -8.96 16.89 -7.30
CA GLY A 112 -10.11 16.36 -8.06
C GLY A 112 -9.85 14.98 -8.67
N VAL A 113 -9.17 14.10 -7.94
CA VAL A 113 -9.00 12.69 -8.33
C VAL A 113 -10.37 12.05 -8.51
N LYS A 114 -10.58 11.30 -9.59
CA LYS A 114 -11.87 10.65 -9.87
C LYS A 114 -12.14 9.51 -8.90
N LYS A 115 -11.12 8.68 -8.62
CA LYS A 115 -11.26 7.52 -7.74
C LYS A 115 -10.04 7.32 -6.83
N PHE A 116 -10.31 7.09 -5.56
CA PHE A 116 -9.31 6.77 -4.54
C PHE A 116 -9.59 5.38 -3.96
N VAL A 117 -8.65 4.46 -4.13
CA VAL A 117 -8.79 3.08 -3.63
C VAL A 117 -7.76 2.84 -2.53
N MET A 118 -8.25 2.67 -1.31
CA MET A 118 -7.39 2.32 -0.16
C MET A 118 -7.33 0.82 0.05
N ILE A 119 -6.12 0.30 0.17
CA ILE A 119 -5.90 -1.08 0.59
C ILE A 119 -6.05 -1.19 2.10
N SER A 120 -7.05 -1.94 2.54
CA SER A 120 -7.32 -2.26 3.94
C SER A 120 -7.12 -3.76 4.18
N THR A 121 -7.55 -4.27 5.32
CA THR A 121 -7.38 -5.67 5.71
C THR A 121 -8.53 -6.15 6.59
N ASN A 122 -8.79 -7.45 6.58
CA ASN A 122 -9.74 -8.09 7.50
C ASN A 122 -9.14 -8.27 8.90
N VAL A 123 -7.81 -8.38 9.01
CA VAL A 123 -7.10 -8.44 10.29
C VAL A 123 -6.74 -7.01 10.70
N MET A 124 -7.54 -6.46 11.59
CA MET A 124 -7.55 -5.04 11.89
C MET A 124 -6.52 -4.65 12.95
N GLY A 125 -5.52 -3.87 12.53
CA GLY A 125 -4.94 -2.92 13.47
C GLY A 125 -5.87 -1.69 13.61
N ALA A 126 -5.96 -1.10 14.80
CA ALA A 126 -6.79 0.07 15.07
C ALA A 126 -6.54 1.21 14.06
N THR A 127 -5.29 1.39 13.63
CA THR A 127 -4.91 2.41 12.64
C THR A 127 -5.59 2.22 11.29
N LYS A 128 -5.77 0.98 10.82
CA LYS A 128 -6.47 0.71 9.55
C LYS A 128 -7.97 1.00 9.67
N ARG A 129 -8.59 0.70 10.82
CA ARG A 129 -9.99 1.08 11.05
C ARG A 129 -10.16 2.60 11.02
N ILE A 130 -9.26 3.35 11.65
CA ILE A 130 -9.29 4.82 11.58
C ILE A 130 -9.12 5.30 10.13
N CYS A 131 -8.22 4.68 9.34
CA CYS A 131 -8.07 5.01 7.92
C CYS A 131 -9.37 4.81 7.14
N GLU A 132 -10.10 3.70 7.38
CA GLU A 132 -11.41 3.47 6.74
C GLU A 132 -12.43 4.55 7.10
N MET A 133 -12.49 4.97 8.36
CA MET A 133 -13.36 6.08 8.79
C MET A 133 -12.98 7.39 8.10
N ILE A 134 -11.68 7.67 7.93
CA ILE A 134 -11.20 8.82 7.16
C ILE A 134 -11.71 8.76 5.72
N ILE A 135 -11.52 7.63 5.03
CA ILE A 135 -11.95 7.43 3.65
C ILE A 135 -13.47 7.59 3.52
N GLN A 136 -14.23 7.02 4.43
CA GLN A 136 -15.69 7.18 4.47
C GLN A 136 -16.08 8.65 4.64
N SER A 137 -15.46 9.39 5.57
CA SER A 137 -15.74 10.81 5.79
C SER A 137 -15.41 11.68 4.57
N PHE A 138 -14.34 11.36 3.83
CA PHE A 138 -14.05 12.04 2.57
C PHE A 138 -15.10 11.71 1.50
N ASN A 139 -15.53 10.44 1.40
CA ASN A 139 -16.51 10.01 0.41
C ASN A 139 -17.87 10.74 0.54
N GLU A 140 -18.26 11.10 1.77
CA GLU A 140 -19.51 11.82 2.03
C GLU A 140 -19.49 13.29 1.55
N LYS A 141 -18.31 13.89 1.40
CA LYS A 141 -18.15 15.34 1.16
C LYS A 141 -17.46 15.69 -0.14
N SER A 142 -16.69 14.77 -0.69
CA SER A 142 -15.86 14.98 -1.87
C SER A 142 -16.57 14.56 -3.16
N LYS A 143 -16.11 15.10 -4.29
CA LYS A 143 -16.48 14.61 -5.63
C LYS A 143 -15.67 13.39 -6.04
N THR A 144 -14.57 13.09 -5.32
CA THR A 144 -13.76 11.88 -5.51
C THR A 144 -14.51 10.68 -4.95
N ASP A 145 -14.59 9.59 -5.71
CA ASP A 145 -15.11 8.31 -5.25
C ASP A 145 -14.06 7.61 -4.38
N PHE A 146 -14.26 7.61 -3.05
CA PHE A 146 -13.35 7.00 -2.09
C PHE A 146 -13.82 5.60 -1.70
N VAL A 147 -12.98 4.60 -1.97
CA VAL A 147 -13.26 3.18 -1.71
C VAL A 147 -12.17 2.58 -0.83
N ALA A 148 -12.57 1.74 0.12
CA ALA A 148 -11.65 0.89 0.88
C ALA A 148 -11.89 -0.58 0.53
N VAL A 149 -10.84 -1.29 0.13
CA VAL A 149 -10.88 -2.71 -0.22
C VAL A 149 -10.27 -3.52 0.92
N ARG A 150 -11.00 -4.53 1.41
CA ARG A 150 -10.54 -5.47 2.43
C ARG A 150 -10.33 -6.85 1.82
N PHE A 151 -9.23 -7.49 2.19
CA PHE A 151 -8.93 -8.87 1.84
C PHE A 151 -8.18 -9.59 2.96
N GLY A 152 -8.08 -10.92 2.85
CA GLY A 152 -7.40 -11.77 3.82
C GLY A 152 -5.88 -11.66 3.79
N ASN A 153 -5.22 -12.66 4.35
CA ASN A 153 -3.76 -12.74 4.34
C ASN A 153 -3.27 -13.08 2.92
N VAL A 154 -2.21 -12.41 2.49
CA VAL A 154 -1.63 -12.62 1.17
C VAL A 154 -0.43 -13.56 1.28
N LEU A 155 -0.50 -14.70 0.60
CA LEU A 155 0.56 -15.71 0.59
C LEU A 155 1.85 -15.12 0.01
N GLY A 156 2.98 -15.41 0.68
CA GLY A 156 4.31 -15.00 0.20
C GLY A 156 4.58 -13.50 0.27
N SER A 157 3.68 -12.68 0.84
CA SER A 157 3.95 -11.25 1.01
C SER A 157 5.09 -11.01 2.01
N ASN A 158 5.89 -9.96 1.77
CA ASN A 158 7.03 -9.61 2.60
C ASN A 158 6.66 -9.53 4.09
N GLY A 159 7.43 -10.24 4.94
CA GLY A 159 7.21 -10.30 6.37
C GLY A 159 5.91 -11.03 6.78
N SER A 160 5.30 -11.81 5.90
CA SER A 160 4.17 -12.68 6.25
C SER A 160 4.65 -13.97 6.96
N VAL A 161 3.68 -14.71 7.51
CA VAL A 161 3.95 -15.91 8.31
C VAL A 161 4.64 -17.03 7.50
N ILE A 162 4.30 -17.21 6.23
CA ILE A 162 4.84 -18.30 5.41
C ILE A 162 6.36 -18.17 5.18
N PRO A 163 6.92 -17.02 4.74
CA PRO A 163 8.36 -16.84 4.70
C PRO A 163 9.05 -17.00 6.06
N LEU A 164 8.38 -16.64 7.15
CA LEU A 164 8.91 -16.84 8.49
C LEU A 164 9.00 -18.33 8.82
N PHE A 165 7.93 -19.10 8.59
CA PHE A 165 7.91 -20.54 8.81
C PHE A 165 8.96 -21.28 7.99
N LYS A 166 9.12 -20.92 6.70
CA LYS A 166 10.18 -21.50 5.86
C LYS A 166 11.56 -21.33 6.48
N ARG A 167 11.92 -20.12 6.90
CA ARG A 167 13.21 -19.85 7.55
C ARG A 167 13.39 -20.60 8.85
N GLN A 168 12.33 -20.74 9.67
CA GLN A 168 12.38 -21.50 10.91
C GLN A 168 12.59 -23.00 10.65
N ILE A 169 11.92 -23.57 9.65
CA ILE A 169 12.08 -24.97 9.23
C ILE A 169 13.49 -25.20 8.68
N GLU A 170 13.99 -24.34 7.81
CA GLU A 170 15.35 -24.42 7.24
C GLU A 170 16.43 -24.32 8.32
N ALA A 171 16.17 -23.57 9.41
CA ALA A 171 17.05 -23.49 10.56
C ALA A 171 16.96 -24.69 11.53
N GLY A 172 16.10 -25.69 11.23
CA GLY A 172 15.92 -26.88 12.07
C GLY A 172 15.15 -26.64 13.37
N GLY A 173 14.58 -25.43 13.56
CA GLY A 173 13.82 -25.06 14.77
C GLY A 173 12.33 -25.27 14.62
N PRO A 174 11.61 -25.23 15.75
CA PRO A 174 10.15 -25.26 15.71
C PRO A 174 9.57 -24.01 15.03
N VAL A 175 8.41 -24.14 14.39
CA VAL A 175 7.64 -22.98 13.90
C VAL A 175 6.91 -22.30 15.05
N THR A 176 6.88 -20.98 15.04
CA THR A 176 6.19 -20.19 16.06
C THR A 176 4.72 -20.06 15.73
N VAL A 177 3.86 -20.68 16.51
CA VAL A 177 2.40 -20.56 16.42
C VAL A 177 1.92 -19.61 17.52
N THR A 178 1.28 -18.51 17.15
CA THR A 178 0.81 -17.51 18.11
C THR A 178 -0.43 -17.96 18.88
N HIS A 179 -1.30 -18.76 18.25
CA HIS A 179 -2.47 -19.36 18.88
C HIS A 179 -2.88 -20.60 18.10
N PRO A 180 -3.14 -21.77 18.76
CA PRO A 180 -3.44 -23.03 18.08
C PRO A 180 -4.75 -23.00 17.27
N ASP A 181 -5.77 -22.29 17.75
CA ASP A 181 -7.10 -22.25 17.15
C ASP A 181 -7.30 -21.08 16.17
N ILE A 182 -6.23 -20.39 15.79
CA ILE A 182 -6.37 -19.22 14.91
C ILE A 182 -6.66 -19.65 13.47
N ILE A 183 -7.75 -19.13 12.91
CA ILE A 183 -8.12 -19.34 11.51
C ILE A 183 -7.79 -18.10 10.71
N ARG A 184 -7.17 -18.28 9.54
CA ARG A 184 -6.84 -17.22 8.59
C ARG A 184 -7.27 -17.60 7.18
N TYR A 185 -7.90 -16.66 6.49
CA TYR A 185 -8.19 -16.78 5.07
C TYR A 185 -6.98 -16.27 4.28
N PHE A 186 -6.56 -17.02 3.28
CA PHE A 186 -5.44 -16.68 2.44
C PHE A 186 -5.89 -16.49 1.00
N MET A 187 -5.17 -15.62 0.31
CA MET A 187 -5.26 -15.42 -1.13
C MET A 187 -3.86 -15.34 -1.72
N THR A 188 -3.72 -15.50 -3.01
CA THR A 188 -2.46 -15.25 -3.71
C THR A 188 -2.25 -13.77 -4.00
N ILE A 189 -1.02 -13.37 -4.37
CA ILE A 189 -0.77 -11.95 -4.67
C ILE A 189 -1.53 -11.48 -5.92
N PRO A 190 -1.66 -12.28 -7.02
CA PRO A 190 -2.41 -11.85 -8.21
C PRO A 190 -3.94 -11.75 -8.01
N GLU A 191 -4.50 -12.48 -7.06
CA GLU A 191 -5.93 -12.38 -6.70
C GLU A 191 -6.25 -11.05 -6.03
#